data_c3999a0d04ec1769d8d9eed0dfa772ca
#
_entry.id   c3999a0d04ec1769d8d9eed0dfa772ca
#
_cell.length_a   1.000
_cell.length_b   1.000
_cell.length_c   1.000
_cell.angle_alpha   90.00
_cell.angle_beta   90.00
_cell.angle_gamma   90.00
#
_symmetry.space_group_name_H-M   'P 1'
#
loop_
_entity.id
_entity.type
_entity.pdbx_description
1 polymer ?
#
loop_
_entity_poly.entity_id
_entity_poly.type
_entity_poly.pdbx_seq_one_letter_code
_entity_poly.pdbx_strand_id
1 'polypeptide(L)'
;MEEISILKNIRKKFSSKVLEIRVDANGALSTKDIFKKLDTLEELKIHSIEQPIATNQWSYLKEICEKSPIPIALDEELIQLKKKKNEFIEYISPHYLVLKPTLIGGFKETKKWINIAEKNNIKWWVTSALESNVGLSAIAQFCGNYQLSLPQGLGTGQLFSNNISSPLEIKGENIFYKNDKTWDLSNFEKVK
;
A
#
# COMPACT_ATOMS: atom_id res chain seq x y z
N MET A 1 -6.27 2.23 21.59
CA MET A 1 -6.89 1.03 22.25
C MET A 1 -8.16 0.56 21.52
N GLU A 2 -8.84 1.45 20.84
CA GLU A 2 -10.07 1.15 20.09
C GLU A 2 -9.80 0.24 18.87
N GLU A 3 -8.77 0.54 18.08
CA GLU A 3 -8.39 -0.23 16.88
C GLU A 3 -8.08 -1.71 17.22
N ILE A 4 -7.35 -1.97 18.29
CA ILE A 4 -7.07 -3.36 18.71
C ILE A 4 -8.34 -4.10 19.07
N SER A 5 -9.33 -3.42 19.69
CA SER A 5 -10.64 -4.02 19.98
C SER A 5 -11.39 -4.39 18.69
N ILE A 6 -11.34 -3.53 17.68
CA ILE A 6 -11.90 -3.78 16.35
C ILE A 6 -11.24 -5.00 15.71
N LEU A 7 -9.91 -5.04 15.68
CA LEU A 7 -9.15 -6.16 15.13
C LEU A 7 -9.47 -7.48 15.84
N LYS A 8 -9.57 -7.47 17.17
CA LYS A 8 -9.98 -8.64 17.95
C LYS A 8 -11.39 -9.12 17.58
N ASN A 9 -12.33 -8.21 17.39
CA ASN A 9 -13.70 -8.54 16.99
C ASN A 9 -13.77 -9.11 15.57
N ILE A 10 -12.99 -8.56 14.63
CA ILE A 10 -12.88 -9.12 13.28
C ILE A 10 -12.29 -10.53 13.36
N ARG A 11 -11.21 -10.72 14.11
CA ARG A 11 -10.51 -12.00 14.19
C ARG A 11 -11.32 -13.09 14.90
N LYS A 12 -12.24 -12.71 15.82
CA LYS A 12 -13.23 -13.64 16.40
C LYS A 12 -14.19 -14.18 15.34
N LYS A 13 -14.54 -13.38 14.32
CA LYS A 13 -15.49 -13.78 13.27
C LYS A 13 -14.78 -14.47 12.10
N PHE A 14 -13.56 -14.06 11.77
CA PHE A 14 -12.83 -14.51 10.60
C PHE A 14 -11.41 -14.94 10.99
N SER A 15 -11.09 -16.19 10.76
CA SER A 15 -9.72 -16.68 10.96
C SER A 15 -8.75 -16.05 9.98
N SER A 16 -7.45 -16.09 10.26
CA SER A 16 -6.41 -15.60 9.35
C SER A 16 -6.31 -16.39 8.03
N LYS A 17 -6.88 -17.60 7.98
CA LYS A 17 -6.99 -18.39 6.74
C LYS A 17 -8.09 -17.89 5.81
N VAL A 18 -9.10 -17.21 6.35
CA VAL A 18 -10.27 -16.70 5.61
C VAL A 18 -10.10 -15.22 5.26
N LEU A 19 -9.50 -14.44 6.17
CA LEU A 19 -9.33 -12.99 6.00
C LEU A 19 -7.92 -12.58 6.35
N GLU A 20 -7.13 -12.16 5.36
CA GLU A 20 -5.88 -11.45 5.55
C GLU A 20 -6.16 -10.01 6.00
N ILE A 21 -5.49 -9.56 7.05
CA ILE A 21 -5.58 -8.18 7.54
C ILE A 21 -4.21 -7.54 7.45
N ARG A 22 -4.11 -6.42 6.76
CA ARG A 22 -2.98 -5.50 6.76
C ARG A 22 -3.40 -4.26 7.53
N VAL A 23 -2.54 -3.71 8.34
CA VAL A 23 -2.80 -2.48 9.09
C VAL A 23 -1.84 -1.39 8.65
N ASP A 24 -2.31 -0.16 8.64
CA ASP A 24 -1.52 1.02 8.34
C ASP A 24 -1.47 1.91 9.57
N ALA A 25 -0.28 2.24 10.04
CA ALA A 25 -0.06 3.10 11.19
C ALA A 25 0.24 4.55 10.80
N ASN A 26 0.46 4.84 9.51
CA ASN A 26 0.82 6.16 8.99
C ASN A 26 1.89 6.88 9.84
N GLY A 27 2.86 6.15 10.35
CA GLY A 27 3.94 6.69 11.18
C GLY A 27 3.56 7.08 12.61
N ALA A 28 2.37 6.71 13.08
CA ALA A 28 1.83 7.23 14.35
C ALA A 28 2.33 6.49 15.60
N LEU A 29 3.02 5.34 15.47
CA LEU A 29 3.44 4.60 16.65
C LEU A 29 4.72 5.18 17.28
N SER A 30 4.75 5.18 18.60
CA SER A 30 5.93 5.59 19.35
C SER A 30 6.97 4.46 19.40
N THR A 31 8.25 4.81 19.23
CA THR A 31 9.36 3.85 19.34
C THR A 31 9.50 3.25 20.76
N LYS A 32 8.93 3.89 21.78
CA LYS A 32 9.04 3.45 23.18
C LYS A 32 8.33 2.14 23.48
N ASP A 33 7.19 1.90 22.81
CA ASP A 33 6.33 0.73 23.05
C ASP A 33 6.04 -0.07 21.77
N ILE A 34 6.81 0.19 20.71
CA ILE A 34 6.57 -0.37 19.38
C ILE A 34 6.52 -1.91 19.40
N PHE A 35 7.49 -2.57 20.01
CA PHE A 35 7.56 -4.03 20.01
C PHE A 35 6.38 -4.66 20.74
N LYS A 36 5.93 -4.08 21.87
CA LYS A 36 4.71 -4.54 22.55
C LYS A 36 3.46 -4.46 21.67
N LYS A 37 3.37 -3.43 20.82
CA LYS A 37 2.25 -3.30 19.86
C LYS A 37 2.37 -4.31 18.73
N LEU A 38 3.59 -4.53 18.23
CA LEU A 38 3.86 -5.54 17.20
C LEU A 38 3.55 -6.96 17.70
N ASP A 39 3.90 -7.28 18.96
CA ASP A 39 3.53 -8.56 19.57
C ASP A 39 2.00 -8.74 19.64
N THR A 40 1.26 -7.68 20.01
CA THR A 40 -0.21 -7.73 20.01
C THR A 40 -0.79 -7.97 18.61
N LEU A 41 -0.19 -7.38 17.57
CA LEU A 41 -0.61 -7.59 16.20
C LEU A 41 -0.25 -9.00 15.70
N GLU A 42 0.87 -9.54 16.14
CA GLU A 42 1.27 -10.94 15.85
C GLU A 42 0.28 -11.94 16.47
N GLU A 43 -0.14 -11.75 17.72
CA GLU A 43 -1.18 -12.57 18.36
C GLU A 43 -2.48 -12.59 17.56
N LEU A 44 -2.80 -11.47 16.90
CA LEU A 44 -3.97 -11.34 16.02
C LEU A 44 -3.72 -11.85 14.59
N LYS A 45 -2.54 -12.42 14.32
CA LYS A 45 -2.16 -12.92 13.00
C LYS A 45 -2.35 -11.86 11.91
N ILE A 46 -1.90 -10.62 12.19
CA ILE A 46 -1.86 -9.55 11.20
C ILE A 46 -0.77 -9.88 10.17
N HIS A 47 -1.09 -9.71 8.89
CA HIS A 47 -0.16 -10.02 7.80
C HIS A 47 1.05 -9.09 7.81
N SER A 48 0.81 -7.80 7.94
CA SER A 48 1.86 -6.78 7.92
C SER A 48 1.37 -5.47 8.53
N ILE A 49 2.31 -4.64 9.00
CA ILE A 49 2.04 -3.26 9.38
C ILE A 49 2.77 -2.31 8.43
N GLU A 50 2.02 -1.35 7.90
CA GLU A 50 2.51 -0.28 7.03
C GLU A 50 2.94 0.92 7.86
N GLN A 51 4.09 1.49 7.54
CA GLN A 51 4.74 2.66 8.11
C GLN A 51 4.53 2.79 9.64
N PRO A 52 5.15 1.91 10.45
CA PRO A 52 4.86 1.86 11.88
C PRO A 52 5.25 3.13 12.63
N ILE A 53 6.36 3.76 12.26
CA ILE A 53 6.89 4.98 12.91
C ILE A 53 7.04 6.13 11.91
N ALA A 54 7.10 7.36 12.41
CA ALA A 54 7.31 8.55 11.61
C ALA A 54 8.60 8.44 10.77
N THR A 55 8.59 9.07 9.61
CA THR A 55 9.70 9.05 8.64
C THR A 55 11.00 9.65 9.21
N ASN A 56 12.13 9.36 8.53
CA ASN A 56 13.47 9.85 8.87
C ASN A 56 14.03 9.31 10.21
N GLN A 57 13.52 8.22 10.72
CA GLN A 57 14.02 7.53 11.91
C GLN A 57 14.71 6.21 11.53
N TRP A 58 15.63 6.23 10.60
CA TRP A 58 16.17 5.05 9.94
C TRP A 58 16.80 4.02 10.87
N SER A 59 17.49 4.46 11.91
CA SER A 59 18.10 3.52 12.88
C SER A 59 17.02 2.71 13.63
N TYR A 60 15.94 3.37 14.06
CA TYR A 60 14.80 2.68 14.68
C TYR A 60 14.04 1.82 13.67
N LEU A 61 13.84 2.34 12.46
CA LEU A 61 13.14 1.60 11.41
C LEU A 61 13.89 0.32 11.03
N LYS A 62 15.23 0.38 10.94
CA LYS A 62 16.08 -0.79 10.73
C LYS A 62 15.87 -1.80 11.87
N GLU A 63 15.99 -1.37 13.12
CA GLU A 63 15.79 -2.24 14.28
C GLU A 63 14.40 -2.89 14.27
N ILE A 64 13.37 -2.13 13.91
CA ILE A 64 11.99 -2.64 13.79
C ILE A 64 11.92 -3.68 12.67
N CYS A 65 12.48 -3.44 11.49
CA CYS A 65 12.49 -4.41 10.40
C CYS A 65 13.22 -5.71 10.77
N GLU A 66 14.31 -5.61 11.54
CA GLU A 66 15.10 -6.77 11.97
C GLU A 66 14.42 -7.61 13.08
N LYS A 67 13.69 -6.96 14.00
CA LYS A 67 13.19 -7.59 15.24
C LYS A 67 11.68 -7.80 15.27
N SER A 68 10.94 -7.23 14.34
CA SER A 68 9.48 -7.31 14.33
C SER A 68 8.99 -8.76 14.16
N PRO A 69 8.03 -9.22 14.97
CA PRO A 69 7.41 -10.53 14.78
C PRO A 69 6.46 -10.60 13.60
N ILE A 70 6.07 -9.43 13.04
CA ILE A 70 5.25 -9.34 11.84
C ILE A 70 5.96 -8.53 10.75
N PRO A 71 5.69 -8.79 9.46
CA PRO A 71 6.31 -8.06 8.36
C PRO A 71 6.03 -6.56 8.38
N ILE A 72 7.05 -5.78 8.05
CA ILE A 72 6.99 -4.31 7.94
C ILE A 72 6.89 -3.91 6.47
N ALA A 73 5.93 -3.02 6.16
CA ALA A 73 5.76 -2.39 4.87
C ALA A 73 6.10 -0.89 4.94
N LEU A 74 6.76 -0.34 3.92
CA LEU A 74 7.13 1.08 3.87
C LEU A 74 6.30 1.82 2.82
N ASP A 75 5.77 2.98 3.19
CA ASP A 75 5.00 3.91 2.36
C ASP A 75 5.59 5.32 2.39
N GLU A 76 5.30 6.10 3.43
CA GLU A 76 5.66 7.53 3.51
C GLU A 76 7.17 7.76 3.42
N GLU A 77 7.97 6.82 3.87
CA GLU A 77 9.42 6.85 3.75
C GLU A 77 9.86 6.92 2.28
N LEU A 78 9.14 6.22 1.38
CA LEU A 78 9.47 6.17 -0.05
C LEU A 78 9.14 7.48 -0.77
N ILE A 79 8.13 8.21 -0.31
CA ILE A 79 7.68 9.48 -0.91
C ILE A 79 8.78 10.54 -0.84
N GLN A 80 9.47 10.59 0.28
CA GLN A 80 10.52 11.58 0.54
C GLN A 80 11.86 11.20 -0.08
N LEU A 81 12.09 9.92 -0.35
CA LEU A 81 13.37 9.39 -0.78
C LEU A 81 13.62 9.52 -2.29
N LYS A 82 14.21 10.64 -2.71
CA LYS A 82 14.50 10.92 -4.13
C LYS A 82 15.84 10.34 -4.61
N LYS A 83 16.80 10.17 -3.71
CA LYS A 83 18.17 9.69 -4.00
C LYS A 83 18.51 8.51 -3.07
N LYS A 84 19.58 7.77 -3.40
CA LYS A 84 20.13 6.69 -2.56
C LYS A 84 19.13 5.57 -2.21
N LYS A 85 18.20 5.28 -3.12
CA LYS A 85 17.14 4.28 -2.92
C LYS A 85 17.69 2.88 -2.63
N ASN A 86 18.73 2.46 -3.35
CA ASN A 86 19.37 1.16 -3.11
C ASN A 86 20.04 1.10 -1.74
N GLU A 87 20.86 2.11 -1.40
CA GLU A 87 21.54 2.20 -0.10
C GLU A 87 20.52 2.17 1.06
N PHE A 88 19.40 2.87 0.90
CA PHE A 88 18.32 2.88 1.87
C PHE A 88 17.70 1.49 2.04
N ILE A 89 17.34 0.84 0.95
CA ILE A 89 16.72 -0.49 0.99
C ILE A 89 17.68 -1.54 1.56
N GLU A 90 18.94 -1.51 1.19
CA GLU A 90 19.97 -2.39 1.72
C GLU A 90 20.20 -2.16 3.23
N TYR A 91 20.10 -0.92 3.70
CA TYR A 91 20.27 -0.57 5.11
C TYR A 91 19.05 -0.95 5.98
N ILE A 92 17.82 -0.69 5.51
CA ILE A 92 16.59 -0.93 6.27
C ILE A 92 16.12 -2.37 6.16
N SER A 93 16.24 -2.99 4.97
CA SER A 93 15.78 -4.34 4.67
C SER A 93 14.30 -4.60 5.04
N PRO A 94 13.34 -3.79 4.54
CA PRO A 94 11.93 -3.99 4.85
C PRO A 94 11.39 -5.25 4.19
N HIS A 95 10.24 -5.74 4.65
CA HIS A 95 9.61 -6.93 4.07
C HIS A 95 8.78 -6.59 2.83
N TYR A 96 8.19 -5.39 2.80
CA TYR A 96 7.32 -4.93 1.72
C TYR A 96 7.53 -3.46 1.39
N LEU A 97 7.26 -3.10 0.12
CA LEU A 97 7.10 -1.71 -0.31
C LEU A 97 5.65 -1.47 -0.74
N VAL A 98 5.07 -0.37 -0.27
CA VAL A 98 3.77 0.14 -0.70
C VAL A 98 4.01 1.27 -1.69
N LEU A 99 3.62 1.07 -2.94
CA LEU A 99 3.97 1.97 -4.02
C LEU A 99 2.76 2.80 -4.45
N LYS A 100 2.80 4.10 -4.19
CA LYS A 100 1.78 5.08 -4.60
C LYS A 100 2.31 5.90 -5.80
N PRO A 101 2.06 5.50 -7.05
CA PRO A 101 2.68 6.11 -8.24
C PRO A 101 2.57 7.63 -8.29
N THR A 102 1.43 8.19 -7.91
CA THR A 102 1.19 9.63 -7.89
C THR A 102 2.04 10.38 -6.87
N LEU A 103 2.49 9.73 -5.80
CA LEU A 103 3.28 10.36 -4.73
C LEU A 103 4.79 10.13 -4.88
N ILE A 104 5.20 9.00 -5.44
CA ILE A 104 6.62 8.61 -5.53
C ILE A 104 7.31 9.05 -6.83
N GLY A 105 6.63 9.82 -7.70
CA GLY A 105 7.20 10.40 -8.93
C GLY A 105 6.75 9.74 -10.23
N GLY A 106 5.54 9.17 -10.26
CA GLY A 106 4.92 8.58 -11.44
C GLY A 106 5.42 7.18 -11.78
N PHE A 107 4.94 6.63 -12.88
CA PHE A 107 5.23 5.25 -13.28
C PHE A 107 6.71 4.94 -13.49
N LYS A 108 7.48 5.92 -13.99
CA LYS A 108 8.93 5.75 -14.18
C LYS A 108 9.65 5.49 -12.84
N GLU A 109 9.32 6.26 -11.82
CA GLU A 109 9.92 6.08 -10.49
C GLU A 109 9.38 4.85 -9.78
N THR A 110 8.09 4.54 -9.95
CA THR A 110 7.50 3.29 -9.45
C THR A 110 8.21 2.07 -10.01
N LYS A 111 8.49 2.05 -11.32
CA LYS A 111 9.27 0.97 -11.95
C LYS A 111 10.66 0.83 -11.36
N LYS A 112 11.34 1.95 -11.01
CA LYS A 112 12.64 1.89 -10.34
C LYS A 112 12.53 1.25 -8.96
N TRP A 113 11.50 1.60 -8.18
CA TRP A 113 11.23 0.99 -6.88
C TRP A 113 10.96 -0.51 -6.98
N ILE A 114 10.14 -0.92 -7.98
CA ILE A 114 9.88 -2.34 -8.24
C ILE A 114 11.18 -3.09 -8.52
N ASN A 115 12.01 -2.58 -9.43
CA ASN A 115 13.30 -3.21 -9.77
C ASN A 115 14.24 -3.32 -8.55
N ILE A 116 14.25 -2.30 -7.67
CA ILE A 116 15.04 -2.32 -6.44
C ILE A 116 14.49 -3.38 -5.48
N ALA A 117 13.18 -3.43 -5.30
CA ALA A 117 12.52 -4.41 -4.43
C ALA A 117 12.81 -5.84 -4.90
N GLU A 118 12.61 -6.13 -6.17
CA GLU A 118 12.85 -7.46 -6.76
C GLU A 118 14.31 -7.90 -6.65
N LYS A 119 15.26 -6.98 -6.91
CA LYS A 119 16.70 -7.24 -6.74
C LYS A 119 17.06 -7.63 -5.30
N ASN A 120 16.35 -7.10 -4.31
CA ASN A 120 16.59 -7.34 -2.89
C ASN A 120 15.63 -8.40 -2.28
N ASN A 121 14.86 -9.13 -3.11
CA ASN A 121 13.85 -10.11 -2.68
C ASN A 121 12.76 -9.52 -1.76
N ILE A 122 12.50 -8.22 -1.87
CA ILE A 122 11.43 -7.52 -1.16
C ILE A 122 10.17 -7.56 -2.00
N LYS A 123 9.06 -7.96 -1.40
CA LYS A 123 7.77 -7.95 -2.08
C LYS A 123 7.19 -6.53 -2.11
N TRP A 124 6.27 -6.29 -3.03
CA TRP A 124 5.65 -4.99 -3.18
C TRP A 124 4.20 -5.10 -3.63
N TRP A 125 3.43 -4.07 -3.36
CA TRP A 125 2.14 -3.85 -3.99
C TRP A 125 1.97 -2.38 -4.34
N VAL A 126 1.17 -2.13 -5.37
CA VAL A 126 0.77 -0.79 -5.77
C VAL A 126 -0.57 -0.45 -5.10
N THR A 127 -0.70 0.77 -4.64
CA THR A 127 -1.96 1.28 -4.09
C THR A 127 -2.28 2.66 -4.65
N SER A 128 -3.55 3.00 -4.60
CA SER A 128 -4.06 4.33 -4.90
C SER A 128 -3.71 5.30 -3.77
N ALA A 129 -3.46 6.55 -4.12
CA ALA A 129 -3.42 7.69 -3.19
C ALA A 129 -4.74 8.49 -3.25
N LEU A 130 -5.86 7.80 -3.42
CA LEU A 130 -7.22 8.33 -3.54
C LEU A 130 -7.45 9.16 -4.81
N GLU A 131 -6.88 8.74 -5.92
CA GLU A 131 -7.13 9.34 -7.24
C GLU A 131 -8.58 9.17 -7.67
N SER A 132 -9.02 10.07 -8.56
CA SER A 132 -10.25 9.87 -9.32
C SER A 132 -10.13 8.62 -10.22
N ASN A 133 -11.22 8.16 -10.79
CA ASN A 133 -11.22 7.02 -11.71
C ASN A 133 -10.24 7.18 -12.88
N VAL A 134 -9.90 8.40 -13.31
CA VAL A 134 -8.90 8.62 -14.36
C VAL A 134 -7.52 8.16 -13.91
N GLY A 135 -7.07 8.65 -12.75
CA GLY A 135 -5.78 8.25 -12.18
C GLY A 135 -5.77 6.77 -11.80
N LEU A 136 -6.85 6.28 -11.17
CA LEU A 136 -6.99 4.87 -10.80
C LEU A 136 -6.91 3.94 -12.01
N SER A 137 -7.54 4.32 -13.14
CA SER A 137 -7.47 3.55 -14.38
C SER A 137 -6.04 3.46 -14.92
N ALA A 138 -5.30 4.56 -14.89
CA ALA A 138 -3.90 4.56 -15.31
C ALA A 138 -3.04 3.66 -14.41
N ILE A 139 -3.27 3.69 -13.09
CA ILE A 139 -2.56 2.83 -12.13
C ILE A 139 -2.93 1.37 -12.33
N ALA A 140 -4.22 1.05 -12.53
CA ALA A 140 -4.66 -0.33 -12.78
C ALA A 140 -4.03 -0.91 -14.04
N GLN A 141 -3.98 -0.12 -15.13
CA GLN A 141 -3.32 -0.54 -16.38
C GLN A 141 -1.80 -0.70 -16.20
N PHE A 142 -1.17 0.17 -15.40
CA PHE A 142 0.23 0.00 -15.05
C PHE A 142 0.47 -1.33 -14.33
N CYS A 143 -0.36 -1.68 -13.35
CA CYS A 143 -0.28 -2.95 -12.63
C CYS A 143 -0.47 -4.15 -13.56
N GLY A 144 -1.32 -4.04 -14.57
CA GLY A 144 -1.55 -5.10 -15.57
C GLY A 144 -0.32 -5.49 -16.41
N ASN A 145 0.78 -4.72 -16.35
CA ASN A 145 2.04 -5.09 -16.99
C ASN A 145 2.93 -6.01 -16.16
N TYR A 146 2.52 -6.37 -14.95
CA TYR A 146 3.31 -7.17 -14.02
C TYR A 146 2.61 -8.46 -13.65
N GLN A 147 3.39 -9.50 -13.39
CA GLN A 147 2.88 -10.72 -12.76
C GLN A 147 2.77 -10.46 -11.24
N LEU A 148 1.57 -10.15 -10.80
CA LEU A 148 1.31 -9.75 -9.41
C LEU A 148 1.20 -10.97 -8.50
N SER A 149 2.00 -11.01 -7.44
CA SER A 149 1.97 -12.09 -6.44
C SER A 149 1.13 -11.74 -5.20
N LEU A 150 0.72 -10.48 -5.07
CA LEU A 150 -0.05 -9.95 -3.94
C LEU A 150 -1.26 -9.16 -4.44
N PRO A 151 -2.35 -9.09 -3.66
CA PRO A 151 -3.43 -8.14 -3.92
C PRO A 151 -2.94 -6.71 -3.91
N GLN A 152 -3.45 -5.90 -4.84
CA GLN A 152 -3.11 -4.48 -4.99
C GLN A 152 -4.17 -3.60 -4.32
N GLY A 153 -3.77 -2.43 -3.82
CA GLY A 153 -4.66 -1.49 -3.12
C GLY A 153 -5.46 -0.57 -4.06
N LEU A 154 -6.23 -1.12 -5.00
CA LEU A 154 -6.90 -0.37 -6.06
C LEU A 154 -8.43 -0.25 -5.90
N GLY A 155 -8.97 -0.60 -4.73
CA GLY A 155 -10.41 -0.57 -4.46
C GLY A 155 -11.01 0.82 -4.16
N THR A 156 -10.24 1.90 -4.28
CA THR A 156 -10.60 3.25 -3.81
C THR A 156 -11.52 4.04 -4.74
N GLY A 157 -11.76 3.58 -5.97
CA GLY A 157 -12.57 4.30 -6.94
C GLY A 157 -14.04 4.51 -6.54
N GLN A 158 -14.54 3.79 -5.55
CA GLN A 158 -15.90 3.90 -5.02
C GLN A 158 -16.05 4.86 -3.81
N LEU A 159 -14.95 5.48 -3.37
CA LEU A 159 -14.97 6.36 -2.19
C LEU A 159 -15.60 7.73 -2.45
N PHE A 160 -15.63 8.17 -3.71
CA PHE A 160 -16.11 9.51 -4.09
C PHE A 160 -17.43 9.42 -4.81
N SER A 161 -18.45 10.10 -4.30
CA SER A 161 -19.78 10.20 -4.93
C SER A 161 -19.80 11.03 -6.21
N ASN A 162 -18.81 11.92 -6.38
CA ASN A 162 -18.63 12.79 -7.56
C ASN A 162 -17.55 12.28 -8.53
N ASN A 163 -17.21 11.01 -8.46
CA ASN A 163 -16.20 10.42 -9.33
C ASN A 163 -16.75 10.25 -10.77
N ILE A 164 -15.83 10.19 -11.74
CA ILE A 164 -16.18 10.06 -13.15
C ILE A 164 -16.58 8.62 -13.44
N SER A 165 -17.63 8.41 -14.21
CA SER A 165 -17.95 7.11 -14.77
C SER A 165 -16.79 6.61 -15.65
N SER A 166 -16.37 5.39 -15.49
CA SER A 166 -15.19 4.85 -16.14
C SER A 166 -15.39 3.39 -16.59
N PRO A 167 -14.54 2.90 -17.50
CA PRO A 167 -14.50 1.50 -17.86
C PRO A 167 -14.09 0.54 -16.73
N LEU A 168 -13.63 1.07 -15.59
CA LEU A 168 -13.28 0.23 -14.44
C LEU A 168 -14.54 -0.26 -13.73
N GLU A 169 -14.51 -1.53 -13.35
CA GLU A 169 -15.56 -2.16 -12.54
C GLU A 169 -14.91 -3.01 -11.44
N ILE A 170 -15.33 -2.77 -10.20
CA ILE A 170 -14.94 -3.63 -9.07
C ILE A 170 -16.03 -4.68 -8.89
N LYS A 171 -15.63 -5.95 -8.95
CA LYS A 171 -16.53 -7.08 -8.72
C LYS A 171 -15.86 -8.08 -7.78
N GLY A 172 -16.40 -8.19 -6.57
CA GLY A 172 -15.77 -8.95 -5.49
C GLY A 172 -14.40 -8.36 -5.15
N GLU A 173 -13.37 -9.16 -5.20
CA GLU A 173 -11.97 -8.80 -4.90
C GLU A 173 -11.17 -8.33 -6.12
N ASN A 174 -11.81 -8.26 -7.30
CA ASN A 174 -11.12 -7.97 -8.56
C ASN A 174 -11.58 -6.63 -9.15
N ILE A 175 -10.64 -5.97 -9.83
CA ILE A 175 -10.92 -4.83 -10.70
C ILE A 175 -10.80 -5.26 -12.15
N PHE A 176 -11.78 -4.89 -12.96
CA PHE A 176 -11.87 -5.23 -14.37
C PHE A 176 -11.89 -3.96 -15.22
N TYR A 177 -11.23 -4.00 -16.38
CA TYR A 177 -11.43 -3.03 -17.43
C TYR A 177 -12.44 -3.55 -18.42
N LYS A 178 -13.56 -2.86 -18.61
CA LYS A 178 -14.68 -3.22 -19.46
C LYS A 178 -14.58 -2.48 -20.80
N ASN A 179 -14.26 -3.20 -21.88
CA ASN A 179 -14.12 -2.64 -23.21
C ASN A 179 -15.45 -2.11 -23.82
N ASP A 180 -16.57 -2.55 -23.28
CA ASP A 180 -17.93 -2.12 -23.67
C ASP A 180 -18.41 -0.86 -22.92
N LYS A 181 -17.66 -0.39 -21.93
CA LYS A 181 -17.92 0.85 -21.21
C LYS A 181 -17.05 1.99 -21.71
N THR A 182 -17.59 3.18 -21.72
CA THR A 182 -16.88 4.42 -22.09
C THR A 182 -16.74 5.38 -20.90
N TRP A 183 -15.85 6.32 -21.02
CA TRP A 183 -15.71 7.42 -20.08
C TRP A 183 -16.87 8.39 -20.25
N ASP A 184 -17.54 8.76 -19.17
CA ASP A 184 -18.45 9.90 -19.17
C ASP A 184 -17.68 11.18 -18.81
N LEU A 185 -17.40 11.98 -19.83
CA LEU A 185 -16.68 13.23 -19.72
C LEU A 185 -17.61 14.45 -19.84
N SER A 186 -18.94 14.26 -19.72
CA SER A 186 -19.94 15.31 -19.92
C SER A 186 -19.79 16.52 -18.97
N ASN A 187 -19.19 16.27 -17.79
CA ASN A 187 -18.97 17.30 -16.79
C ASN A 187 -17.62 18.04 -16.93
N PHE A 188 -16.85 17.76 -18.00
CA PHE A 188 -15.58 18.42 -18.24
C PHE A 188 -15.69 19.48 -19.32
N GLU A 189 -15.22 20.68 -19.01
CA GLU A 189 -15.03 21.72 -20.01
C GLU A 189 -13.76 21.47 -20.83
N LYS A 190 -13.86 21.61 -22.17
CA LYS A 190 -12.67 21.60 -23.01
C LYS A 190 -11.87 22.85 -22.72
N VAL A 191 -10.69 22.73 -22.15
CA VAL A 191 -9.72 23.82 -22.10
C VAL A 191 -9.28 24.09 -23.53
N LYS A 192 -9.53 25.35 -24.01
CA LYS A 192 -9.08 25.82 -25.32
C LYS A 192 -7.60 26.14 -25.32
#